data_8f61b30ae1452d8424281fb583015751
#
_entry.id   8f61b30ae1452d8424281fb583015751
#
_cell.length_a   1.000
_cell.length_b   1.000
_cell.length_c   1.000
_cell.angle_alpha   90.00
_cell.angle_beta   90.00
_cell.angle_gamma   90.00
#
_symmetry.space_group_name_H-M   'P 1'
#
loop_
_entity.id
_entity.type
_entity.pdbx_description
1 polymer ?
#
loop_
_entity_poly.entity_id
_entity_poly.type
_entity_poly.pdbx_seq_one_letter_code
_entity_poly.pdbx_strand_id
1 'polypeptide(L)'
;MTDAPVVHIGKVIRHAVAFNVQHWQGTTFKVDHLLDAVAELFKVLRERRVNYALVGGIALLTYVQGRNTEDIDLILSVRSLKKLPELVVTHKDVYFARGNYKGLQVDFLLTTNRLFSHVKKHHVVTQDFFEQSVPSATVRGLILLRLYALPPIYRQGDFVRVGLYENDIATLMFYYTPNMQEILDELTPFVSSQERTAIQEVIADLERRIARLRRGNV
;
A
#
# COMPACT_ATOMS: atom_id res chain seq x y z
N MET A 1 20.49 -13.11 10.60
CA MET A 1 19.45 -13.02 9.55
C MET A 1 18.24 -13.75 10.13
N THR A 2 17.31 -13.01 10.70
CA THR A 2 16.05 -13.59 11.19
C THR A 2 15.12 -13.63 9.98
N ASP A 3 14.78 -14.85 9.55
CA ASP A 3 13.73 -15.06 8.56
C ASP A 3 12.46 -14.34 9.02
N ALA A 4 12.02 -13.35 8.25
CA ALA A 4 10.71 -12.73 8.49
C ALA A 4 9.65 -13.84 8.36
N PRO A 5 8.68 -13.93 9.28
CA PRO A 5 7.67 -14.96 9.21
C PRO A 5 6.90 -14.83 7.88
N VAL A 6 6.76 -15.95 7.16
CA VAL A 6 5.94 -16.01 5.94
C VAL A 6 4.50 -15.68 6.33
N VAL A 7 4.08 -14.45 6.04
CA VAL A 7 2.72 -13.98 6.30
C VAL A 7 1.87 -14.30 5.08
N HIS A 8 0.91 -15.20 5.23
CA HIS A 8 -0.04 -15.50 4.17
C HIS A 8 -1.01 -14.33 3.97
N ILE A 9 -0.88 -13.59 2.87
CA ILE A 9 -1.74 -12.44 2.51
C ILE A 9 -3.23 -12.80 2.62
N GLY A 10 -3.63 -14.00 2.27
CA GLY A 10 -5.01 -14.47 2.42
C GLY A 10 -5.52 -14.49 3.87
N LYS A 11 -4.68 -14.83 4.86
CA LYS A 11 -5.04 -14.70 6.28
C LYS A 11 -5.17 -13.23 6.67
N VAL A 12 -4.30 -12.39 6.15
CA VAL A 12 -4.27 -10.95 6.40
C VAL A 12 -5.55 -10.27 5.90
N ILE A 13 -5.97 -10.56 4.67
CA ILE A 13 -7.23 -10.01 4.10
C ILE A 13 -8.44 -10.51 4.91
N ARG A 14 -8.48 -11.79 5.28
CA ARG A 14 -9.57 -12.34 6.09
C ARG A 14 -9.70 -11.61 7.44
N HIS A 15 -8.58 -11.29 8.08
CA HIS A 15 -8.59 -10.51 9.31
C HIS A 15 -9.02 -9.04 9.08
N ALA A 16 -8.53 -8.40 8.02
CA ALA A 16 -8.90 -7.02 7.69
C ALA A 16 -10.40 -6.87 7.42
N VAL A 17 -11.00 -7.79 6.66
CA VAL A 17 -12.43 -7.79 6.33
C VAL A 17 -13.29 -8.14 7.55
N ALA A 18 -12.85 -9.07 8.42
CA ALA A 18 -13.60 -9.47 9.63
C ALA A 18 -13.72 -8.33 10.66
N PHE A 19 -12.82 -7.35 10.66
CA PHE A 19 -12.83 -6.22 11.60
C PHE A 19 -13.51 -4.96 11.05
N ASN A 20 -14.07 -4.98 9.83
CA ASN A 20 -14.78 -3.83 9.30
C ASN A 20 -16.17 -3.68 9.91
N VAL A 21 -16.37 -2.60 10.68
CA VAL A 21 -17.62 -2.29 11.40
C VAL A 21 -18.82 -2.09 10.45
N GLN A 22 -18.59 -1.66 9.21
CA GLN A 22 -19.67 -1.49 8.22
C GLN A 22 -20.34 -2.82 7.84
N HIS A 23 -19.63 -3.94 7.97
CA HIS A 23 -20.18 -5.29 7.75
C HIS A 23 -21.07 -5.78 8.92
N TRP A 24 -21.06 -5.11 10.08
CA TRP A 24 -21.86 -5.48 11.25
C TRP A 24 -23.30 -4.93 11.17
N GLN A 25 -23.60 -4.04 10.24
CA GLN A 25 -24.93 -3.45 10.07
C GLN A 25 -25.85 -4.22 9.10
N GLY A 26 -25.81 -5.55 9.12
CA GLY A 26 -26.91 -6.40 8.58
C GLY A 26 -26.87 -6.72 7.09
N THR A 27 -25.87 -6.33 6.32
CA THR A 27 -25.59 -6.89 5.00
C THR A 27 -24.55 -7.99 5.15
N THR A 28 -24.98 -9.24 5.09
CA THR A 28 -24.12 -10.41 5.00
C THR A 28 -23.37 -10.37 3.67
N PHE A 29 -22.42 -9.44 3.51
CA PHE A 29 -21.40 -9.55 2.50
C PHE A 29 -20.56 -10.76 2.92
N LYS A 30 -20.72 -11.84 2.18
CA LYS A 30 -19.97 -13.06 2.44
C LYS A 30 -18.50 -12.72 2.26
N VAL A 31 -17.75 -12.68 3.37
CA VAL A 31 -16.28 -12.49 3.39
C VAL A 31 -15.59 -13.40 2.38
N ASP A 32 -16.14 -14.60 2.19
CA ASP A 32 -15.66 -15.59 1.22
C ASP A 32 -15.73 -15.07 -0.23
N HIS A 33 -16.79 -14.35 -0.63
CA HIS A 33 -16.88 -13.78 -1.98
C HIS A 33 -15.85 -12.69 -2.27
N LEU A 34 -15.44 -11.90 -1.26
CA LEU A 34 -14.41 -10.88 -1.44
C LEU A 34 -13.04 -11.53 -1.60
N LEU A 35 -12.76 -12.56 -0.81
CA LEU A 35 -11.51 -13.32 -0.92
C LEU A 35 -11.41 -14.04 -2.27
N ASP A 36 -12.52 -14.61 -2.74
CA ASP A 36 -12.60 -15.25 -4.05
C ASP A 36 -12.36 -14.22 -5.18
N ALA A 37 -12.96 -13.02 -5.08
CA ALA A 37 -12.75 -11.94 -6.05
C ALA A 37 -11.29 -11.48 -6.08
N VAL A 38 -10.63 -11.39 -4.93
CA VAL A 38 -9.20 -11.05 -4.82
C VAL A 38 -8.34 -12.14 -5.45
N ALA A 39 -8.58 -13.40 -5.10
CA ALA A 39 -7.83 -14.54 -5.66
C ALA A 39 -8.01 -14.62 -7.18
N GLU A 40 -9.23 -14.40 -7.66
CA GLU A 40 -9.53 -14.38 -9.11
C GLU A 40 -8.87 -13.19 -9.81
N LEU A 41 -8.85 -11.99 -9.21
CA LEU A 41 -8.14 -10.85 -9.77
C LEU A 41 -6.66 -11.16 -9.98
N PHE A 42 -5.98 -11.73 -8.96
CA PHE A 42 -4.57 -12.11 -9.10
C PHE A 42 -4.35 -13.22 -10.13
N LYS A 43 -5.27 -14.18 -10.24
CA LYS A 43 -5.25 -15.20 -11.29
C LYS A 43 -5.33 -14.57 -12.68
N VAL A 44 -6.27 -13.65 -12.91
CA VAL A 44 -6.43 -12.94 -14.19
C VAL A 44 -5.20 -12.09 -14.51
N LEU A 45 -4.64 -11.38 -13.53
CA LEU A 45 -3.41 -10.60 -13.70
C LEU A 45 -2.24 -11.49 -14.17
N ARG A 46 -2.10 -12.67 -13.58
CA ARG A 46 -1.06 -13.66 -13.95
C ARG A 46 -1.29 -14.25 -15.35
N GLU A 47 -2.49 -14.75 -15.64
CA GLU A 47 -2.84 -15.40 -16.91
C GLU A 47 -2.63 -14.45 -18.10
N ARG A 48 -2.96 -13.16 -17.92
CA ARG A 48 -2.76 -12.12 -18.94
C ARG A 48 -1.36 -11.52 -18.94
N ARG A 49 -0.48 -12.03 -18.12
CA ARG A 49 0.90 -11.52 -17.99
C ARG A 49 0.89 -10.01 -17.78
N VAL A 50 0.05 -9.54 -16.86
CA VAL A 50 0.02 -8.13 -16.45
C VAL A 50 1.22 -7.88 -15.55
N ASN A 51 2.04 -6.90 -15.90
CA ASN A 51 3.16 -6.49 -15.05
C ASN A 51 2.66 -5.44 -14.04
N TYR A 52 2.46 -5.84 -12.79
CA TYR A 52 1.97 -5.03 -11.69
C TYR A 52 2.83 -5.17 -10.42
N ALA A 53 2.56 -4.36 -9.42
CA ALA A 53 3.00 -4.56 -8.05
C ALA A 53 1.85 -4.24 -7.08
N LEU A 54 1.61 -5.11 -6.11
CA LEU A 54 0.70 -4.87 -5.00
C LEU A 54 1.32 -3.85 -4.05
N VAL A 55 0.56 -2.83 -3.69
CA VAL A 55 0.99 -1.76 -2.76
C VAL A 55 -0.12 -1.46 -1.75
N GLY A 56 -0.08 -0.31 -1.09
CA GLY A 56 -1.16 0.17 -0.23
C GLY A 56 -1.39 -0.67 1.01
N GLY A 57 -2.65 -0.70 1.46
CA GLY A 57 -3.05 -1.32 2.71
C GLY A 57 -2.81 -2.81 2.77
N ILE A 58 -3.18 -3.55 1.72
CA ILE A 58 -3.00 -5.01 1.67
C ILE A 58 -1.52 -5.39 1.71
N ALA A 59 -0.67 -4.69 0.93
CA ALA A 59 0.77 -4.93 0.96
C ALA A 59 1.37 -4.61 2.34
N LEU A 60 0.90 -3.53 3.00
CA LEU A 60 1.33 -3.16 4.35
C LEU A 60 1.03 -4.24 5.38
N LEU A 61 -0.14 -4.87 5.30
CA LEU A 61 -0.56 -5.93 6.22
C LEU A 61 0.32 -7.18 6.17
N THR A 62 1.16 -7.35 5.15
CA THR A 62 2.18 -8.42 5.14
C THR A 62 3.32 -8.14 6.12
N TYR A 63 3.51 -6.89 6.51
CA TYR A 63 4.58 -6.42 7.39
C TYR A 63 4.10 -6.05 8.79
N VAL A 64 2.86 -5.59 8.93
CA VAL A 64 2.30 -5.10 10.21
C VAL A 64 0.88 -5.59 10.40
N GLN A 65 0.45 -5.77 11.66
CA GLN A 65 -0.90 -6.22 12.01
C GLN A 65 -1.76 -5.05 12.51
N GLY A 66 -3.08 -5.25 12.54
CA GLY A 66 -4.01 -4.33 13.21
C GLY A 66 -4.49 -3.16 12.34
N ARG A 67 -4.35 -3.23 11.00
CA ARG A 67 -4.89 -2.23 10.07
C ARG A 67 -6.07 -2.80 9.29
N ASN A 68 -7.11 -1.98 9.11
CA ASN A 68 -8.20 -2.29 8.20
C ASN A 68 -7.93 -1.67 6.82
N THR A 69 -8.28 -2.41 5.76
CA THR A 69 -8.25 -1.93 4.38
C THR A 69 -9.35 -2.63 3.59
N GLU A 70 -10.00 -1.88 2.69
CA GLU A 70 -11.16 -2.33 1.91
C GLU A 70 -10.88 -2.38 0.42
N ASP A 71 -9.76 -1.82 0.00
CA ASP A 71 -9.34 -1.64 -1.37
C ASP A 71 -8.03 -2.40 -1.66
N ILE A 72 -7.85 -2.70 -2.94
CA ILE A 72 -6.59 -3.22 -3.47
C ILE A 72 -5.91 -2.12 -4.25
N ASP A 73 -4.70 -1.80 -3.86
CA ASP A 73 -3.85 -0.83 -4.57
C ASP A 73 -2.82 -1.55 -5.44
N LEU A 74 -2.79 -1.24 -6.72
CA LEU A 74 -1.84 -1.82 -7.67
C LEU A 74 -1.05 -0.74 -8.41
N ILE A 75 0.26 -0.91 -8.52
CA ILE A 75 1.06 -0.13 -9.49
C ILE A 75 1.11 -0.89 -10.81
N LEU A 76 0.67 -0.24 -11.90
CA LEU A 76 0.78 -0.80 -13.25
C LEU A 76 0.83 0.29 -14.33
N SER A 77 1.11 -0.09 -15.57
CA SER A 77 1.10 0.84 -16.70
C SER A 77 -0.32 1.00 -17.28
N VAL A 78 -0.58 2.13 -17.94
CA VAL A 78 -1.82 2.34 -18.71
C VAL A 78 -2.03 1.22 -19.75
N ARG A 79 -0.95 0.73 -20.36
CA ARG A 79 -1.01 -0.40 -21.30
C ARG A 79 -1.44 -1.69 -20.60
N SER A 80 -0.96 -1.92 -19.37
CA SER A 80 -1.34 -3.07 -18.55
C SER A 80 -2.81 -3.00 -18.13
N LEU A 81 -3.30 -1.82 -17.76
CA LEU A 81 -4.71 -1.60 -17.40
C LEU A 81 -5.67 -1.98 -18.55
N LYS A 82 -5.29 -1.70 -19.81
CA LYS A 82 -6.09 -2.09 -20.99
C LYS A 82 -6.23 -3.61 -21.18
N LYS A 83 -5.43 -4.42 -20.50
CA LYS A 83 -5.56 -5.89 -20.54
C LYS A 83 -6.64 -6.44 -19.60
N LEU A 84 -7.33 -5.59 -18.86
CA LEU A 84 -8.33 -5.95 -17.86
C LEU A 84 -9.71 -5.41 -18.26
N PRO A 85 -10.34 -5.93 -19.34
CA PRO A 85 -11.64 -5.44 -19.83
C PRO A 85 -12.79 -5.69 -18.86
N GLU A 86 -12.66 -6.65 -17.92
CA GLU A 86 -13.67 -6.94 -16.89
C GLU A 86 -13.69 -5.89 -15.77
N LEU A 87 -12.62 -5.08 -15.69
CA LEU A 87 -12.53 -4.01 -14.72
C LEU A 87 -13.37 -2.81 -15.19
N VAL A 88 -14.38 -2.46 -14.41
CA VAL A 88 -15.17 -1.25 -14.67
C VAL A 88 -14.42 -0.05 -14.09
N VAL A 89 -13.73 0.71 -14.94
CA VAL A 89 -13.02 1.93 -14.53
C VAL A 89 -14.03 3.04 -14.25
N THR A 90 -14.09 3.53 -13.02
CA THR A 90 -15.01 4.57 -12.55
C THR A 90 -14.39 5.96 -12.56
N HIS A 91 -13.08 6.05 -12.39
CA HIS A 91 -12.30 7.28 -12.44
C HIS A 91 -10.92 7.02 -13.03
N LYS A 92 -10.38 8.00 -13.78
CA LYS A 92 -9.03 7.93 -14.31
C LYS A 92 -8.49 9.33 -14.61
N ASP A 93 -7.26 9.58 -14.15
CA ASP A 93 -6.46 10.73 -14.55
C ASP A 93 -5.08 10.29 -15.10
N VAL A 94 -4.08 11.20 -15.09
CA VAL A 94 -2.74 10.94 -15.62
C VAL A 94 -1.96 9.95 -14.75
N TYR A 95 -2.18 9.95 -13.42
CA TYR A 95 -1.40 9.22 -12.45
C TYR A 95 -2.18 8.14 -11.71
N PHE A 96 -3.51 8.23 -11.68
CA PHE A 96 -4.38 7.33 -10.94
C PHE A 96 -5.53 6.83 -11.79
N ALA A 97 -6.00 5.65 -11.46
CA ALA A 97 -7.29 5.16 -11.92
C ALA A 97 -7.96 4.39 -10.78
N ARG A 98 -9.28 4.40 -10.75
CA ARG A 98 -10.10 3.60 -9.84
C ARG A 98 -11.06 2.77 -10.64
N GLY A 99 -11.30 1.55 -10.20
CA GLY A 99 -12.27 0.68 -10.84
C GLY A 99 -12.89 -0.30 -9.85
N ASN A 100 -13.84 -1.06 -10.36
CA ASN A 100 -14.50 -2.14 -9.63
C ASN A 100 -14.29 -3.46 -10.38
N TYR A 101 -13.89 -4.48 -9.63
CA TYR A 101 -13.76 -5.86 -10.11
C TYR A 101 -14.63 -6.77 -9.25
N LYS A 102 -15.81 -7.17 -9.77
CA LYS A 102 -16.74 -8.08 -9.06
C LYS A 102 -17.10 -7.61 -7.63
N GLY A 103 -17.35 -6.30 -7.46
CA GLY A 103 -17.64 -5.70 -6.16
C GLY A 103 -16.42 -5.23 -5.35
N LEU A 104 -15.20 -5.63 -5.76
CA LEU A 104 -13.95 -5.23 -5.15
C LEU A 104 -13.49 -3.88 -5.71
N GLN A 105 -13.25 -2.88 -4.86
CA GLN A 105 -12.61 -1.64 -5.29
C GLN A 105 -11.13 -1.88 -5.56
N VAL A 106 -10.65 -1.44 -6.71
CA VAL A 106 -9.24 -1.53 -7.09
C VAL A 106 -8.73 -0.14 -7.49
N ASP A 107 -7.72 0.32 -6.79
CA ASP A 107 -7.05 1.59 -7.06
C ASP A 107 -5.72 1.34 -7.78
N PHE A 108 -5.48 2.10 -8.84
CA PHE A 108 -4.31 1.95 -9.69
C PHE A 108 -3.43 3.18 -9.61
N LEU A 109 -2.18 2.98 -9.23
CA LEU A 109 -1.11 3.95 -9.30
C LEU A 109 -0.41 3.73 -10.65
N LEU A 110 -0.55 4.68 -11.57
CA LEU A 110 -0.07 4.51 -12.95
C LEU A 110 1.41 4.85 -13.07
N THR A 111 2.18 4.02 -13.79
CA THR A 111 3.62 4.22 -13.99
C THR A 111 3.97 5.42 -14.87
N THR A 112 3.01 6.23 -15.29
CA THR A 112 3.21 7.59 -15.80
C THR A 112 3.80 8.51 -14.73
N ASN A 113 3.51 8.27 -13.45
CA ASN A 113 4.22 8.89 -12.34
C ASN A 113 5.61 8.25 -12.17
N ARG A 114 6.65 9.08 -12.11
CA ARG A 114 8.05 8.63 -12.04
C ARG A 114 8.36 7.83 -10.78
N LEU A 115 7.82 8.24 -9.61
CA LEU A 115 8.03 7.50 -8.36
C LEU A 115 7.32 6.14 -8.40
N PHE A 116 6.08 6.06 -8.89
CA PHE A 116 5.38 4.78 -8.97
C PHE A 116 6.12 3.80 -9.89
N SER A 117 6.65 4.30 -11.01
CA SER A 117 7.50 3.51 -11.90
C SER A 117 8.78 3.04 -11.20
N HIS A 118 9.42 3.91 -10.41
CA HIS A 118 10.63 3.62 -9.65
C HIS A 118 10.38 2.54 -8.59
N VAL A 119 9.34 2.70 -7.75
CA VAL A 119 8.99 1.72 -6.72
C VAL A 119 8.69 0.36 -7.35
N LYS A 120 7.90 0.32 -8.42
CA LYS A 120 7.57 -0.93 -9.13
C LYS A 120 8.81 -1.65 -9.66
N LYS A 121 9.84 -0.91 -10.07
CA LYS A 121 11.08 -1.47 -10.65
C LYS A 121 12.07 -1.94 -9.60
N HIS A 122 12.17 -1.23 -8.46
CA HIS A 122 13.28 -1.41 -7.51
C HIS A 122 12.87 -1.91 -6.13
N HIS A 123 11.57 -1.80 -5.77
CA HIS A 123 11.09 -2.09 -4.42
C HIS A 123 9.94 -3.10 -4.42
N VAL A 124 10.12 -4.20 -5.13
CA VAL A 124 9.13 -5.28 -5.21
C VAL A 124 9.80 -6.61 -4.86
N VAL A 125 9.11 -7.39 -4.05
CA VAL A 125 9.43 -8.78 -3.69
C VAL A 125 8.23 -9.67 -3.98
N THR A 126 8.45 -10.95 -4.18
CA THR A 126 7.37 -11.92 -4.33
C THR A 126 6.85 -12.31 -2.96
N GLN A 127 5.53 -12.24 -2.78
CA GLN A 127 4.79 -12.69 -1.60
C GLN A 127 3.81 -13.79 -2.01
N ASP A 128 3.59 -14.77 -1.14
CA ASP A 128 2.62 -15.82 -1.43
C ASP A 128 1.22 -15.40 -0.98
N PHE A 129 0.28 -15.46 -1.91
CA PHE A 129 -1.13 -15.22 -1.70
C PHE A 129 -1.91 -16.50 -2.02
N PHE A 130 -2.36 -17.25 -1.00
CA PHE A 130 -2.83 -18.64 -1.15
C PHE A 130 -1.77 -19.47 -1.88
N GLU A 131 -2.10 -19.98 -3.06
CA GLU A 131 -1.20 -20.74 -3.92
C GLU A 131 -0.62 -19.90 -5.06
N GLN A 132 -0.68 -18.58 -4.96
CA GLN A 132 -0.26 -17.65 -5.99
C GLN A 132 0.86 -16.74 -5.50
N SER A 133 1.91 -16.60 -6.30
CA SER A 133 2.98 -15.64 -6.07
C SER A 133 2.56 -14.26 -6.58
N VAL A 134 2.52 -13.27 -5.68
CA VAL A 134 2.09 -11.89 -5.95
C VAL A 134 3.27 -10.94 -5.77
N PRO A 135 3.64 -10.15 -6.80
CA PRO A 135 4.66 -9.11 -6.65
C PRO A 135 4.12 -7.99 -5.74
N SER A 136 4.76 -7.79 -4.60
CA SER A 136 4.34 -6.84 -3.55
C SER A 136 5.45 -5.88 -3.19
N ALA A 137 5.10 -4.65 -2.81
CA ALA A 137 6.09 -3.65 -2.41
C ALA A 137 6.83 -4.06 -1.14
N THR A 138 8.12 -3.75 -1.08
CA THR A 138 8.95 -3.86 0.12
C THR A 138 8.58 -2.80 1.15
N VAL A 139 9.03 -2.95 2.40
CA VAL A 139 8.93 -1.92 3.45
C VAL A 139 9.41 -0.55 2.94
N ARG A 140 10.58 -0.50 2.27
CA ARG A 140 11.13 0.73 1.70
C ARG A 140 10.21 1.33 0.64
N GLY A 141 9.68 0.51 -0.27
CA GLY A 141 8.73 0.94 -1.29
C GLY A 141 7.44 1.50 -0.70
N LEU A 142 6.89 0.89 0.35
CA LEU A 142 5.70 1.37 1.05
C LEU A 142 5.95 2.71 1.73
N ILE A 143 7.09 2.88 2.41
CA ILE A 143 7.45 4.15 3.05
C ILE A 143 7.62 5.26 2.00
N LEU A 144 8.31 5.00 0.87
CA LEU A 144 8.46 5.96 -0.23
C LEU A 144 7.10 6.45 -0.74
N LEU A 145 6.15 5.53 -0.97
CA LEU A 145 4.81 5.88 -1.45
C LEU A 145 4.02 6.70 -0.42
N ARG A 146 4.12 6.36 0.87
CA ARG A 146 3.43 7.10 1.95
C ARG A 146 4.01 8.50 2.14
N LEU A 147 5.33 8.63 2.20
CA LEU A 147 6.00 9.94 2.32
C LEU A 147 5.69 10.86 1.12
N TYR A 148 5.68 10.30 -0.10
CA TYR A 148 5.34 11.06 -1.32
C TYR A 148 3.89 11.58 -1.30
N ALA A 149 2.98 10.83 -0.73
CA ALA A 149 1.57 11.20 -0.68
C ALA A 149 1.23 12.22 0.43
N LEU A 150 2.05 12.35 1.48
CA LEU A 150 1.74 13.21 2.63
C LEU A 150 1.61 14.70 2.27
N PRO A 151 2.54 15.35 1.53
CA PRO A 151 2.44 16.79 1.27
C PRO A 151 1.13 17.21 0.58
N PRO A 152 0.64 16.55 -0.49
CA PRO A 152 -0.64 16.88 -1.08
C PRO A 152 -1.83 16.62 -0.14
N ILE A 153 -1.78 15.57 0.69
CA ILE A 153 -2.86 15.25 1.66
C ILE A 153 -2.93 16.32 2.75
N TYR A 154 -1.78 16.81 3.24
CA TYR A 154 -1.72 17.93 4.17
C TYR A 154 -2.34 19.20 3.56
N ARG A 155 -2.01 19.53 2.30
CA ARG A 155 -2.61 20.69 1.61
C ARG A 155 -4.13 20.58 1.44
N GLN A 156 -4.66 19.37 1.35
CA GLN A 156 -6.12 19.11 1.27
C GLN A 156 -6.82 19.18 2.63
N GLY A 157 -6.08 19.24 3.74
CA GLY A 157 -6.64 19.21 5.09
C GLY A 157 -7.27 17.86 5.48
N ASP A 158 -6.92 16.78 4.82
CA ASP A 158 -7.41 15.43 5.13
C ASP A 158 -6.60 14.82 6.30
N PHE A 159 -6.87 15.33 7.51
CA PHE A 159 -6.17 14.92 8.72
C PHE A 159 -6.37 13.42 9.06
N VAL A 160 -7.48 12.83 8.68
CA VAL A 160 -7.72 11.40 8.90
C VAL A 160 -6.71 10.58 8.10
N ARG A 161 -6.54 10.91 6.83
CA ARG A 161 -5.60 10.21 5.94
C ARG A 161 -4.14 10.54 6.30
N VAL A 162 -3.84 11.78 6.71
CA VAL A 162 -2.51 12.14 7.24
C VAL A 162 -2.15 11.23 8.41
N GLY A 163 -3.02 11.19 9.45
CA GLY A 163 -2.78 10.37 10.63
C GLY A 163 -2.61 8.88 10.31
N LEU A 164 -3.41 8.36 9.36
CA LEU A 164 -3.29 6.98 8.88
C LEU A 164 -1.91 6.72 8.24
N TYR A 165 -1.45 7.62 7.36
CA TYR A 165 -0.18 7.44 6.64
C TYR A 165 1.03 7.61 7.55
N GLU A 166 0.99 8.58 8.47
CA GLU A 166 2.02 8.73 9.50
C GLU A 166 2.11 7.51 10.40
N ASN A 167 0.97 6.95 10.81
CA ASN A 167 0.95 5.73 11.61
C ASN A 167 1.49 4.52 10.85
N ASP A 168 1.17 4.38 9.56
CA ASP A 168 1.73 3.34 8.69
C ASP A 168 3.27 3.45 8.66
N ILE A 169 3.81 4.66 8.42
CA ILE A 169 5.26 4.91 8.38
C ILE A 169 5.89 4.62 9.76
N ALA A 170 5.31 5.16 10.84
CA ALA A 170 5.83 4.96 12.20
C ALA A 170 5.91 3.48 12.56
N THR A 171 4.89 2.71 12.21
CA THR A 171 4.83 1.27 12.47
C THR A 171 5.92 0.52 11.71
N LEU A 172 6.10 0.82 10.42
CA LEU A 172 7.19 0.24 9.63
C LEU A 172 8.58 0.64 10.17
N MET A 173 8.77 1.91 10.57
CA MET A 173 10.01 2.39 11.21
C MET A 173 10.28 1.68 12.54
N PHE A 174 9.24 1.43 13.34
CA PHE A 174 9.37 0.79 14.64
C PHE A 174 9.84 -0.67 14.52
N TYR A 175 9.22 -1.45 13.63
CA TYR A 175 9.49 -2.88 13.48
C TYR A 175 10.71 -3.19 12.61
N TYR A 176 10.97 -2.39 11.57
CA TYR A 176 11.98 -2.70 10.55
C TYR A 176 13.20 -1.79 10.58
N THR A 177 13.17 -0.71 11.36
CA THR A 177 14.29 0.23 11.54
C THR A 177 15.04 0.61 10.26
N PRO A 178 14.32 1.03 9.18
CA PRO A 178 14.96 1.40 7.93
C PRO A 178 15.82 2.65 8.10
N ASN A 179 16.84 2.82 7.24
CA ASN A 179 17.59 4.06 7.17
C ASN A 179 16.74 5.16 6.50
N MET A 180 16.14 6.04 7.33
CA MET A 180 15.24 7.07 6.84
C MET A 180 15.95 8.16 6.04
N GLN A 181 17.24 8.42 6.31
CA GLN A 181 18.03 9.36 5.50
C GLN A 181 18.21 8.85 4.06
N GLU A 182 18.54 7.57 3.88
CA GLU A 182 18.63 6.97 2.55
C GLU A 182 17.29 6.98 1.80
N ILE A 183 16.18 6.78 2.51
CA ILE A 183 14.82 6.85 1.92
C ILE A 183 14.50 8.28 1.48
N LEU A 184 14.84 9.27 2.30
CA LEU A 184 14.65 10.69 1.96
C LEU A 184 15.49 11.10 0.76
N ASP A 185 16.74 10.67 0.70
CA ASP A 185 17.64 10.96 -0.42
C ASP A 185 17.14 10.30 -1.73
N GLU A 186 16.64 9.07 -1.64
CA GLU A 186 16.01 8.38 -2.77
C GLU A 186 14.71 9.07 -3.24
N LEU A 187 13.93 9.64 -2.31
CA LEU A 187 12.68 10.36 -2.63
C LEU A 187 12.96 11.73 -3.27
N THR A 188 14.08 12.35 -2.96
CA THR A 188 14.44 13.74 -3.36
C THR A 188 14.22 14.04 -4.86
N PRO A 189 14.55 13.15 -5.84
CA PRO A 189 14.34 13.43 -7.26
C PRO A 189 12.86 13.48 -7.70
N PHE A 190 11.92 13.14 -6.82
CA PHE A 190 10.49 13.00 -7.12
C PHE A 190 9.61 14.05 -6.45
N VAL A 191 10.20 14.90 -5.59
CA VAL A 191 9.49 15.94 -4.82
C VAL A 191 10.15 17.29 -5.00
N SER A 192 9.43 18.37 -4.75
CA SER A 192 9.99 19.72 -4.68
C SER A 192 10.85 19.90 -3.43
N SER A 193 11.70 20.94 -3.41
CA SER A 193 12.51 21.29 -2.22
C SER A 193 11.64 21.59 -1.00
N GLN A 194 10.51 22.25 -1.19
CA GLN A 194 9.57 22.55 -0.11
C GLN A 194 8.92 21.27 0.43
N GLU A 195 8.50 20.35 -0.45
CA GLU A 195 7.93 19.06 -0.03
C GLU A 195 8.98 18.20 0.67
N ARG A 196 10.23 18.21 0.19
CA ARG A 196 11.33 17.51 0.86
C ARG A 196 11.52 18.00 2.29
N THR A 197 11.51 19.32 2.54
CA THR A 197 11.63 19.88 3.88
C THR A 197 10.47 19.43 4.77
N ALA A 198 9.23 19.54 4.29
CA ALA A 198 8.05 19.08 5.03
C ALA A 198 8.11 17.58 5.37
N ILE A 199 8.56 16.74 4.43
CA ILE A 199 8.74 15.31 4.67
C ILE A 199 9.83 15.06 5.72
N GLN A 200 10.92 15.81 5.68
CA GLN A 200 11.99 15.70 6.68
C GLN A 200 11.51 16.04 8.09
N GLU A 201 10.65 17.05 8.24
CA GLU A 201 10.02 17.40 9.51
C GLU A 201 9.12 16.26 10.03
N VAL A 202 8.30 15.68 9.16
CA VAL A 202 7.46 14.51 9.50
C VAL A 202 8.34 13.33 9.97
N ILE A 203 9.41 13.01 9.25
CA ILE A 203 10.32 11.92 9.65
C ILE A 203 10.89 12.18 11.04
N ALA A 204 11.38 13.39 11.31
CA ALA A 204 11.94 13.77 12.60
C ALA A 204 10.91 13.66 13.75
N ASP A 205 9.65 14.00 13.49
CA ASP A 205 8.55 13.85 14.46
C ASP A 205 8.27 12.38 14.76
N LEU A 206 8.21 11.55 13.73
CA LEU A 206 8.00 10.10 13.89
C LEU A 206 9.15 9.44 14.66
N GLU A 207 10.40 9.81 14.37
CA GLU A 207 11.57 9.32 15.11
C GLU A 207 11.50 9.69 16.58
N ARG A 208 11.10 10.93 16.93
CA ARG A 208 10.89 11.35 18.33
C ARG A 208 9.78 10.55 19.02
N ARG A 209 8.67 10.29 18.32
CA ARG A 209 7.57 9.46 18.85
C ARG A 209 8.03 8.03 19.13
N ILE A 210 8.74 7.41 18.20
CA ILE A 210 9.28 6.05 18.32
C ILE A 210 10.30 5.97 19.47
N ALA A 211 11.19 6.94 19.59
CA ALA A 211 12.18 6.99 20.68
C ALA A 211 11.51 7.10 22.07
N ARG A 212 10.39 7.81 22.19
CA ARG A 212 9.59 7.85 23.43
C ARG A 212 8.95 6.51 23.76
N LEU A 213 8.35 5.85 22.79
CA LEU A 213 7.73 4.52 22.97
C LEU A 213 8.75 3.46 23.41
N ARG A 214 9.93 3.47 22.80
CA ARG A 214 11.01 2.52 23.17
C ARG A 214 11.53 2.73 24.59
N ARG A 215 11.54 3.98 25.09
CA ARG A 215 11.94 4.30 26.48
C ARG A 215 10.87 3.98 27.52
N GLY A 216 9.60 4.01 27.15
CA GLY A 216 8.49 3.71 28.07
C GLY A 216 8.18 2.22 28.23
N ASN A 217 8.84 1.35 27.47
CA ASN A 217 8.71 -0.10 27.53
C ASN A 217 9.90 -0.78 28.28
N VAL A 218 10.68 -0.02 29.04
CA VAL A 218 11.76 -0.52 29.92
C VAL A 218 11.32 -0.46 31.38
#